data_13a9af254f4c64125f0c5c544d47dd0b
#
_entry.id   13a9af254f4c64125f0c5c544d47dd0b
#
_cell.length_a   1.000
_cell.length_b   1.000
_cell.length_c   1.000
_cell.angle_alpha   90.00
_cell.angle_beta   90.00
_cell.angle_gamma   90.00
#
_symmetry.space_group_name_H-M   'P 1'
#
loop_
_entity.id
_entity.type
_entity.pdbx_description
1 polymer ?
#
loop_
_entity_poly.entity_id
_entity_poly.type
_entity_poly.pdbx_seq_one_letter_code
_entity_poly.pdbx_strand_id
1 'polypeptide(L)'
;MVKKLLIKFIFCLSITFSNLVYANPNIDQWLDSEKTYKDLINEGYEVKSYSISNIQTANGLMLLLFVTVLQKNTEIYECQEYQTMDQNLETLDMNLICKQLVQPYQRGVGT
;
A
#
# COMPACT_ATOMS: atom_id res chain seq x y z
N MET A 1 40.94 3.16 29.37
CA MET A 1 39.77 2.50 29.91
C MET A 1 38.52 3.34 29.82
N VAL A 2 38.58 4.55 30.35
CA VAL A 2 37.41 5.44 30.37
C VAL A 2 36.89 5.76 28.97
N LYS A 3 37.77 5.95 28.01
CA LYS A 3 37.41 6.24 26.62
C LYS A 3 36.63 5.11 25.96
N LYS A 4 36.99 3.88 26.25
CA LYS A 4 36.29 2.73 25.69
C LYS A 4 34.86 2.61 26.24
N LEU A 5 34.69 2.90 27.50
CA LEU A 5 33.39 2.90 28.14
C LEU A 5 32.47 3.97 27.56
N LEU A 6 33.01 5.16 27.33
CA LEU A 6 32.24 6.26 26.75
C LEU A 6 31.79 5.95 25.33
N ILE A 7 32.67 5.35 24.54
CA ILE A 7 32.35 4.98 23.16
C ILE A 7 31.22 3.96 23.14
N LYS A 8 31.28 2.96 23.98
CA LYS A 8 30.21 1.96 24.07
C LYS A 8 28.89 2.57 24.49
N PHE A 9 28.94 3.51 25.41
CA PHE A 9 27.73 4.17 25.89
C PHE A 9 27.07 4.99 24.77
N ILE A 10 27.84 5.74 24.02
CA ILE A 10 27.35 6.53 22.89
C ILE A 10 26.76 5.62 21.82
N PHE A 11 27.39 4.50 21.54
CA PHE A 11 26.89 3.54 20.57
C PHE A 11 25.54 2.97 20.97
N CYS A 12 25.36 2.61 22.21
CA CYS A 12 24.07 2.13 22.73
C CYS A 12 22.97 3.17 22.60
N LEU A 13 23.28 4.42 22.89
CA LEU A 13 22.32 5.51 22.73
C LEU A 13 21.88 5.69 21.29
N SER A 14 22.81 5.57 20.36
CA SER A 14 22.48 5.69 18.94
C SER A 14 21.53 4.60 18.48
N ILE A 15 21.74 3.37 18.92
CA ILE A 15 20.87 2.25 18.59
C ILE A 15 19.47 2.47 19.15
N THR A 16 19.37 2.90 20.39
CA THR A 16 18.08 3.16 21.03
C THR A 16 17.32 4.26 20.30
N PHE A 17 18.00 5.29 19.87
CA PHE A 17 17.39 6.37 19.13
C PHE A 17 16.86 5.90 17.78
N SER A 18 17.60 5.04 17.08
CA SER A 18 17.14 4.48 15.81
C SER A 18 15.88 3.66 15.97
N ASN A 19 15.75 2.91 17.04
CA ASN A 19 14.54 2.14 17.34
C ASN A 19 13.33 3.05 17.55
N LEU A 20 13.50 4.19 18.19
CA LEU A 20 12.42 5.14 18.38
C LEU A 20 11.90 5.71 17.06
N VAL A 21 12.79 5.94 16.09
CA VAL A 21 12.37 6.40 14.76
C VAL A 21 11.53 5.35 14.06
N TYR A 22 11.79 4.07 14.29
CA TYR A 22 11.03 2.99 13.67
C TYR A 22 9.62 2.85 14.24
N ALA A 23 9.37 3.36 15.41
CA ALA A 23 8.08 3.21 16.07
C ALA A 23 7.05 4.26 15.65
N ASN A 24 7.18 4.81 14.44
CA ASN A 24 6.24 5.81 13.95
C ASN A 24 4.87 5.15 13.70
N PRO A 25 3.80 5.62 14.38
CA PRO A 25 2.49 5.01 14.27
C PRO A 25 1.72 5.35 13.00
N ASN A 26 2.23 6.23 12.15
CA ASN A 26 1.52 6.72 10.98
C ASN A 26 1.82 5.93 9.71
N ILE A 27 2.31 4.71 9.85
CA ILE A 27 2.60 3.87 8.70
C ILE A 27 1.32 3.23 8.21
N ASP A 28 1.02 3.39 6.94
CA ASP A 28 -0.14 2.76 6.34
C ASP A 28 0.00 1.25 6.31
N GLN A 29 -1.13 0.57 6.36
CA GLN A 29 -1.16 -0.88 6.22
C GLN A 29 -0.88 -1.32 4.80
N TRP A 30 -1.05 -0.44 3.84
CA TRP A 30 -0.88 -0.71 2.43
C TRP A 30 0.30 0.06 1.90
N LEU A 31 1.19 -0.62 1.19
CA LEU A 31 2.32 0.00 0.52
C LEU A 31 2.17 -0.12 -0.98
N ASP A 32 2.46 0.96 -1.68
CA ASP A 32 2.43 0.97 -3.14
C ASP A 32 3.42 -0.04 -3.70
N SER A 33 3.02 -0.71 -4.76
CA SER A 33 3.83 -1.69 -5.45
C SER A 33 3.87 -1.35 -6.93
N GLU A 34 4.98 -1.67 -7.57
CA GLU A 34 5.12 -1.51 -9.02
C GLU A 34 4.53 -2.67 -9.80
N LYS A 35 4.04 -3.69 -9.11
CA LYS A 35 3.46 -4.86 -9.76
C LYS A 35 2.10 -4.53 -10.35
N THR A 36 1.78 -5.19 -11.46
CA THR A 36 0.48 -5.09 -12.13
C THR A 36 -0.34 -6.34 -11.84
N TYR A 37 -1.59 -6.36 -12.28
CA TYR A 37 -2.41 -7.56 -12.23
C TYR A 37 -1.70 -8.76 -12.84
N LYS A 38 -1.13 -8.54 -14.03
CA LYS A 38 -0.49 -9.60 -14.78
C LYS A 38 0.69 -10.17 -14.01
N ASP A 39 1.48 -9.30 -13.40
CA ASP A 39 2.60 -9.74 -12.59
C ASP A 39 2.14 -10.64 -11.45
N LEU A 40 1.10 -10.21 -10.74
CA LEU A 40 0.58 -10.94 -9.61
C LEU A 40 -0.01 -12.30 -10.02
N ILE A 41 -0.78 -12.33 -11.09
CA ILE A 41 -1.34 -13.58 -11.60
C ILE A 41 -0.23 -14.53 -12.01
N ASN A 42 0.81 -14.02 -12.68
CA ASN A 42 1.96 -14.84 -13.07
C ASN A 42 2.73 -15.39 -11.88
N GLU A 43 2.70 -14.67 -10.76
CA GLU A 43 3.35 -15.12 -9.53
C GLU A 43 2.49 -16.07 -8.70
N GLY A 44 1.28 -16.36 -9.15
CA GLY A 44 0.42 -17.34 -8.50
C GLY A 44 -0.64 -16.75 -7.58
N TYR A 45 -0.85 -15.44 -7.63
CA TYR A 45 -1.92 -14.82 -6.84
C TYR A 45 -3.28 -15.10 -7.48
N GLU A 46 -4.28 -15.28 -6.65
CA GLU A 46 -5.65 -15.51 -7.09
C GLU A 46 -6.51 -14.30 -6.76
N VAL A 47 -7.44 -14.00 -7.66
CA VAL A 47 -8.42 -12.93 -7.42
C VAL A 47 -9.44 -13.42 -6.40
N LYS A 48 -9.53 -12.71 -5.29
CA LYS A 48 -10.46 -13.04 -4.20
C LYS A 48 -11.68 -12.13 -4.17
N SER A 49 -11.55 -10.94 -4.69
CA SER A 49 -12.63 -9.97 -4.68
C SER A 49 -12.45 -9.01 -5.84
N TYR A 50 -13.56 -8.53 -6.37
CA TYR A 50 -13.57 -7.57 -7.46
C TYR A 50 -14.79 -6.68 -7.32
N SER A 51 -14.59 -5.38 -7.44
CA SER A 51 -15.68 -4.43 -7.38
C SER A 51 -15.47 -3.29 -8.36
N ILE A 52 -16.59 -2.71 -8.81
CA ILE A 52 -16.58 -1.55 -9.70
C ILE A 52 -17.44 -0.48 -9.07
N SER A 53 -16.91 0.72 -8.98
CA SER A 53 -17.65 1.89 -8.52
C SER A 53 -17.67 2.93 -9.62
N ASN A 54 -18.77 3.67 -9.71
CA ASN A 54 -19.00 4.70 -10.70
C ASN A 54 -19.31 5.99 -9.99
N ILE A 55 -18.52 7.02 -10.22
CA ILE A 55 -18.71 8.33 -9.62
C ILE A 55 -18.85 9.35 -10.72
N GLN A 56 -19.99 10.06 -10.73
CA GLN A 56 -20.18 11.14 -11.67
C GLN A 56 -19.73 12.45 -11.03
N THR A 57 -18.96 13.24 -11.79
CA THR A 57 -18.50 14.53 -11.34
C THR A 57 -19.42 15.63 -11.85
N ALA A 58 -19.32 16.82 -11.25
CA ALA A 58 -20.12 17.96 -11.64
C ALA A 58 -19.84 18.45 -13.06
N ASN A 59 -18.72 18.07 -13.63
CA ASN A 59 -18.32 18.50 -14.97
C ASN A 59 -18.81 17.57 -16.08
N GLY A 60 -19.67 16.61 -15.77
CA GLY A 60 -20.11 15.63 -16.73
C GLY A 60 -19.10 14.51 -16.99
N LEU A 61 -18.04 14.48 -16.25
CA LEU A 61 -17.07 13.40 -16.32
C LEU A 61 -17.52 12.23 -15.45
N MET A 62 -17.11 11.03 -15.83
CA MET A 62 -17.37 9.82 -15.07
C MET A 62 -16.06 9.21 -14.63
N LEU A 63 -15.94 8.93 -13.35
CA LEU A 63 -14.80 8.22 -12.80
C LEU A 63 -15.22 6.78 -12.51
N LEU A 64 -14.56 5.83 -13.14
CA LEU A 64 -14.73 4.42 -12.84
C LEU A 64 -13.57 3.96 -11.97
N LEU A 65 -13.90 3.30 -10.88
CA LEU A 65 -12.92 2.73 -9.97
C LEU A 65 -13.13 1.22 -9.94
N PHE A 66 -12.10 0.48 -10.33
CA PHE A 66 -12.08 -0.98 -10.28
C PHE A 66 -11.15 -1.38 -9.15
N VAL A 67 -11.63 -2.18 -8.23
CA VAL A 67 -10.84 -2.66 -7.11
C VAL A 67 -10.77 -4.17 -7.17
N THR A 68 -9.57 -4.71 -7.24
CA THR A 68 -9.32 -6.15 -7.27
C THR A 68 -8.44 -6.53 -6.10
N VAL A 69 -8.87 -7.51 -5.33
CA VAL A 69 -8.07 -8.05 -4.23
C VAL A 69 -7.52 -9.40 -4.67
N LEU A 70 -6.21 -9.56 -4.56
CA LEU A 70 -5.50 -10.78 -4.92
C LEU A 70 -4.77 -11.32 -3.71
N GLN A 71 -4.74 -12.63 -3.61
CA GLN A 71 -4.12 -13.30 -2.45
C GLN A 71 -3.34 -14.51 -2.90
N LYS A 72 -2.19 -14.69 -2.26
CA LYS A 72 -1.39 -15.90 -2.37
C LYS A 72 -0.92 -16.23 -0.96
N ASN A 73 -1.39 -17.34 -0.41
CA ASN A 73 -1.13 -17.70 0.99
C ASN A 73 -1.56 -16.55 1.91
N THR A 74 -0.63 -15.97 2.64
CA THR A 74 -0.90 -14.86 3.55
C THR A 74 -0.60 -13.49 2.95
N GLU A 75 -0.15 -13.45 1.71
CA GLU A 75 0.18 -12.20 1.04
C GLU A 75 -1.01 -11.68 0.26
N ILE A 76 -1.37 -10.43 0.49
CA ILE A 76 -2.55 -9.81 -0.10
C ILE A 76 -2.14 -8.53 -0.81
N TYR A 77 -2.66 -8.36 -2.02
CA TYR A 77 -2.55 -7.15 -2.80
C TYR A 77 -3.93 -6.62 -3.13
N GLU A 78 -4.05 -5.32 -3.19
CA GLU A 78 -5.23 -4.63 -3.71
C GLU A 78 -4.79 -3.77 -4.88
N CYS A 79 -5.37 -4.04 -6.05
CA CYS A 79 -5.12 -3.26 -7.25
C CYS A 79 -6.29 -2.35 -7.51
N GLN A 80 -6.03 -1.07 -7.66
CA GLN A 80 -7.03 -0.05 -7.96
C GLN A 80 -6.76 0.51 -9.34
N GLU A 81 -7.72 0.40 -10.22
CA GLU A 81 -7.65 0.97 -11.56
C GLU A 81 -8.67 2.09 -11.66
N TYR A 82 -8.21 3.25 -12.08
CA TYR A 82 -9.04 4.43 -12.27
C TYR A 82 -9.15 4.72 -13.74
N GLN A 83 -10.38 4.95 -14.21
CA GLN A 83 -10.61 5.42 -15.57
C GLN A 83 -11.51 6.64 -15.51
N THR A 84 -11.06 7.73 -16.15
CA THR A 84 -11.88 8.92 -16.30
C THR A 84 -12.43 8.94 -17.70
N MET A 85 -13.74 9.09 -17.84
CA MET A 85 -14.44 9.07 -19.12
C MET A 85 -15.26 10.34 -19.30
N ASP A 86 -15.40 10.78 -20.54
CA ASP A 86 -16.26 11.89 -20.87
C ASP A 86 -17.70 11.43 -21.13
N GLN A 87 -18.54 12.37 -21.53
CA GLN A 87 -19.96 12.09 -21.81
C GLN A 87 -20.18 11.15 -22.98
N ASN A 88 -19.22 11.07 -23.87
CA ASN A 88 -19.27 10.18 -25.03
C ASN A 88 -18.69 8.80 -24.75
N LEU A 89 -18.37 8.53 -23.47
CA LEU A 89 -17.76 7.28 -23.01
C LEU A 89 -16.35 7.06 -23.57
N GLU A 90 -15.65 8.14 -23.92
CA GLU A 90 -14.25 8.06 -24.29
C GLU A 90 -13.37 8.13 -23.04
N THR A 91 -12.43 7.23 -22.96
CA THR A 91 -11.47 7.22 -21.85
C THR A 91 -10.47 8.34 -22.01
N LEU A 92 -10.45 9.25 -21.03
CA LEU A 92 -9.53 10.38 -21.03
C LEU A 92 -8.24 10.08 -20.29
N ASP A 93 -8.32 9.25 -19.27
CA ASP A 93 -7.19 8.93 -18.42
C ASP A 93 -7.38 7.57 -17.79
N MET A 94 -6.27 6.86 -17.60
CA MET A 94 -6.27 5.56 -16.91
C MET A 94 -5.06 5.51 -15.98
N ASN A 95 -5.24 4.94 -14.82
CA ASN A 95 -4.16 4.71 -13.89
C ASN A 95 -4.40 3.42 -13.11
N LEU A 96 -3.33 2.67 -12.87
CA LEU A 96 -3.37 1.44 -12.10
C LEU A 96 -2.35 1.52 -10.97
N ILE A 97 -2.79 1.26 -9.77
CA ILE A 97 -1.91 1.17 -8.61
C ILE A 97 -2.24 -0.11 -7.88
N CYS A 98 -1.24 -0.96 -7.66
CA CYS A 98 -1.37 -2.11 -6.80
C CYS A 98 -0.66 -1.83 -5.48
N LYS A 99 -1.30 -2.18 -4.38
CA LYS A 99 -0.76 -1.99 -3.04
C LYS A 99 -0.65 -3.33 -2.34
N GLN A 100 0.45 -3.52 -1.64
CA GLN A 100 0.65 -4.71 -0.84
C GLN A 100 0.20 -4.46 0.59
N LEU A 101 -0.55 -5.39 1.14
CA LEU A 101 -0.93 -5.31 2.55
C LEU A 101 0.28 -5.66 3.40
N VAL A 102 0.70 -4.71 4.19
CA VAL A 102 1.69 -4.91 5.23
C VAL A 102 1.02 -4.54 6.54
N GLN A 103 1.36 -5.20 7.62
CA GLN A 103 0.71 -4.96 8.88
C GLN A 103 1.72 -4.42 9.89
N PRO A 104 2.08 -3.16 9.76
CA PRO A 104 3.07 -2.56 10.63
C PRO A 104 2.54 -2.27 12.03
N TYR A 105 1.22 -2.22 12.20
CA TYR A 105 0.63 -1.92 13.49
C TYR A 105 0.75 -3.11 14.44
N GLN A 106 0.83 -2.79 15.71
CA GLN A 106 0.87 -3.79 16.74
C GLN A 106 -0.49 -4.45 16.89
N ARG A 107 -0.46 -5.77 16.98
CA ARG A 107 -1.66 -6.53 17.19
C ARG A 107 -2.25 -6.20 18.56
N GLY A 108 -3.52 -5.96 18.62
CA GLY A 108 -4.19 -5.60 19.87
C GLY A 108 -4.19 -4.12 20.16
N VAL A 109 -3.47 -3.32 19.39
CA VAL A 109 -3.50 -1.87 19.52
C VAL A 109 -4.49 -1.34 18.50
N GLY A 110 -5.54 -0.72 18.96
CA GLY A 110 -6.58 -0.22 18.07
C GLY A 110 -7.50 -1.31 17.53
N THR A 111 -7.41 -2.49 18.06
CA THR A 111 -8.31 -3.58 17.73
C THR A 111 -9.12 -3.97 18.93
#